data_ef2d37e1548f134575f374cf35b24add
#
_entry.id   ef2d37e1548f134575f374cf35b24add
#
_cell.length_a   1.000
_cell.length_b   1.000
_cell.length_c   1.000
_cell.angle_alpha   90.00
_cell.angle_beta   90.00
_cell.angle_gamma   90.00
#
_symmetry.space_group_name_H-M   'P 1'
#
loop_
_entity.id
_entity.type
_entity.pdbx_description
1 polymer ?
#
loop_
_entity_poly.entity_id
_entity_poly.type
_entity_poly.pdbx_seq_one_letter_code
_entity_poly.pdbx_strand_id
1 'polypeptide(L)'
;MKKNVAVDEALKEILNKEGASTQEEICEKLSSLGIAMTQSSVSRWLRKVHAIKIPGEKGARYSLPPSIDESNIKHLVFSIRHNSSLIVIRTAPGSASWIAGLIDNKFSENILGTLAGDDTIFITPIAESMISLIIKDIENFLLVFSD
;
A
#
# COMPACT_ATOMS: atom_id res chain seq x y z
N MET A 1 20.80 -3.52 -15.00
CA MET A 1 19.37 -3.19 -15.21
C MET A 1 18.51 -4.40 -15.55
N LYS A 2 18.86 -5.23 -16.47
CA LYS A 2 18.06 -6.44 -16.83
C LYS A 2 17.88 -7.45 -15.67
N LYS A 3 18.85 -7.60 -14.78
CA LYS A 3 18.79 -8.52 -13.65
C LYS A 3 17.76 -8.13 -12.59
N ASN A 4 17.54 -6.83 -12.36
CA ASN A 4 16.56 -6.35 -11.39
C ASN A 4 15.11 -6.50 -11.86
N VAL A 5 14.86 -6.39 -13.15
CA VAL A 5 13.52 -6.57 -13.73
C VAL A 5 13.09 -8.02 -13.61
N ALA A 6 13.98 -8.98 -13.92
CA ALA A 6 13.68 -10.41 -13.81
C ALA A 6 13.40 -10.85 -12.36
N VAL A 7 14.10 -10.28 -11.38
CA VAL A 7 13.85 -10.54 -9.95
C VAL A 7 12.52 -9.95 -9.51
N ASP A 8 12.21 -8.74 -9.93
CA ASP A 8 10.95 -8.06 -9.63
C ASP A 8 9.74 -8.83 -10.20
N GLU A 9 9.83 -9.30 -11.42
CA GLU A 9 8.81 -10.13 -12.07
C GLU A 9 8.63 -11.49 -11.36
N ALA A 10 9.73 -12.17 -11.01
CA ALA A 10 9.67 -13.42 -10.28
C ALA A 10 9.00 -13.28 -8.90
N LEU A 11 9.31 -12.22 -8.17
CA LEU A 11 8.69 -11.91 -6.89
C LEU A 11 7.19 -11.63 -7.03
N LYS A 12 6.79 -10.85 -8.02
CA LYS A 12 5.38 -10.58 -8.32
C LYS A 12 4.63 -11.86 -8.69
N GLU A 13 5.25 -12.71 -9.49
CA GLU A 13 4.65 -13.99 -9.88
C GLU A 13 4.44 -14.93 -8.68
N ILE A 14 5.43 -15.04 -7.78
CA ILE A 14 5.32 -15.82 -6.54
C ILE A 14 4.13 -15.33 -5.71
N LEU A 15 4.00 -14.01 -5.50
CA LEU A 15 2.92 -13.46 -4.69
C LEU A 15 1.54 -13.59 -5.35
N ASN A 16 1.46 -13.50 -6.67
CA ASN A 16 0.19 -13.56 -7.39
C ASN A 16 -0.34 -14.98 -7.57
N LYS A 17 0.53 -15.95 -7.83
CA LYS A 17 0.10 -17.33 -8.15
C LYS A 17 0.00 -18.21 -6.91
N GLU A 18 1.04 -18.29 -6.13
CA GLU A 18 1.15 -19.25 -5.04
C GLU A 18 0.96 -18.60 -3.68
N GLY A 19 1.33 -17.33 -3.56
CA GLY A 19 1.48 -16.63 -2.29
C GLY A 19 2.64 -17.20 -1.47
N ALA A 20 2.94 -16.58 -0.36
CA ALA A 20 3.91 -17.05 0.62
C ALA A 20 3.52 -16.52 2.00
N SER A 21 3.67 -17.35 3.02
CA SER A 21 3.31 -16.98 4.39
C SER A 21 4.45 -16.28 5.13
N THR A 22 5.69 -16.56 4.74
CA THR A 22 6.91 -16.01 5.37
C THR A 22 7.89 -15.48 4.33
N GLN A 23 8.81 -14.66 4.79
CA GLN A 23 9.88 -14.12 3.94
C GLN A 23 10.90 -15.22 3.58
N GLU A 24 11.11 -16.19 4.46
CA GLU A 24 11.93 -17.37 4.22
C GLU A 24 11.36 -18.20 3.06
N GLU A 25 10.06 -18.43 3.04
CA GLU A 25 9.38 -19.13 1.96
C GLU A 25 9.57 -18.43 0.60
N ILE A 26 9.53 -17.10 0.59
CA ILE A 26 9.82 -16.32 -0.62
C ILE A 26 11.27 -16.55 -1.08
N CYS A 27 12.22 -16.54 -0.14
CA CYS A 27 13.62 -16.83 -0.47
C CYS A 27 13.82 -18.22 -1.04
N GLU A 28 13.14 -19.22 -0.49
CA GLU A 28 13.20 -20.61 -0.98
C GLU A 28 12.63 -20.74 -2.39
N LYS A 29 11.49 -20.12 -2.65
CA LYS A 29 10.87 -20.10 -3.98
C LYS A 29 11.73 -19.40 -5.02
N LEU A 30 12.35 -18.29 -4.66
CA LEU A 30 13.33 -17.60 -5.52
C LEU A 30 14.54 -18.48 -5.80
N SER A 31 15.06 -19.16 -4.78
CA SER A 31 16.20 -20.07 -4.91
C SER A 31 15.89 -21.21 -5.87
N SER A 32 14.68 -21.76 -5.86
CA SER A 32 14.25 -22.79 -6.80
C SER A 32 14.19 -22.30 -8.24
N LEU A 33 14.06 -20.98 -8.44
CA LEU A 33 14.14 -20.33 -9.76
C LEU A 33 15.57 -19.88 -10.14
N GLY A 34 16.57 -20.26 -9.32
CA GLY A 34 17.96 -19.87 -9.53
C GLY A 34 18.30 -18.44 -9.13
N ILE A 35 17.43 -17.80 -8.33
CA ILE A 35 17.61 -16.44 -7.86
C ILE A 35 17.99 -16.46 -6.38
N ALA A 36 19.23 -16.10 -6.07
CA ALA A 36 19.68 -15.93 -4.68
C ALA A 36 19.32 -14.55 -4.14
N MET A 37 18.53 -14.50 -3.08
CA MET A 37 18.12 -13.26 -2.43
C MET A 37 18.07 -13.44 -0.91
N THR A 38 18.56 -12.45 -0.17
CA THR A 38 18.52 -12.48 1.29
C THR A 38 17.16 -12.10 1.82
N GLN A 39 16.82 -12.57 3.04
CA GLN A 39 15.58 -12.19 3.72
C GLN A 39 15.44 -10.67 3.87
N SER A 40 16.53 -9.96 4.20
CA SER A 40 16.51 -8.50 4.32
C SER A 40 16.21 -7.80 2.99
N SER A 41 16.66 -8.35 1.88
CA SER A 41 16.36 -7.84 0.54
C SER A 41 14.89 -8.10 0.16
N VAL A 42 14.36 -9.27 0.48
CA VAL A 42 12.94 -9.60 0.33
C VAL A 42 12.08 -8.66 1.18
N SER A 43 12.45 -8.43 2.43
CA SER A 43 11.75 -7.50 3.32
C SER A 43 11.68 -6.09 2.76
N ARG A 44 12.79 -5.58 2.23
CA ARG A 44 12.84 -4.26 1.58
C ARG A 44 11.96 -4.19 0.34
N TRP A 45 11.96 -5.24 -0.47
CA TRP A 45 11.13 -5.31 -1.65
C TRP A 45 9.64 -5.33 -1.29
N LEU A 46 9.23 -6.13 -0.31
CA LEU A 46 7.84 -6.19 0.17
C LEU A 46 7.34 -4.81 0.63
N ARG A 47 8.17 -4.04 1.33
CA ARG A 47 7.84 -2.65 1.70
C ARG A 47 7.72 -1.74 0.48
N LYS A 48 8.63 -1.86 -0.47
CA LYS A 48 8.63 -1.04 -1.69
C LYS A 48 7.36 -1.23 -2.52
N VAL A 49 6.85 -2.46 -2.60
CA VAL A 49 5.63 -2.77 -3.36
C VAL A 49 4.36 -2.68 -2.51
N HIS A 50 4.49 -2.24 -1.25
CA HIS A 50 3.39 -2.18 -0.30
C HIS A 50 2.64 -3.51 -0.14
N ALA A 51 3.37 -4.62 -0.14
CA ALA A 51 2.78 -5.94 0.04
C ALA A 51 1.98 -6.01 1.34
N ILE A 52 0.82 -6.61 1.27
CA ILE A 52 -0.11 -6.80 2.39
C ILE A 52 -0.15 -8.27 2.79
N LYS A 53 -0.53 -8.55 4.06
CA LYS A 53 -0.86 -9.90 4.49
C LYS A 53 -2.37 -10.08 4.48
N ILE A 54 -2.83 -11.06 3.72
CA ILE A 54 -4.24 -11.42 3.66
C ILE A 54 -4.49 -12.77 4.34
N PRO A 55 -5.62 -12.94 5.04
CA PRO A 55 -6.01 -14.23 5.58
C PRO A 55 -6.15 -15.28 4.46
N GLY A 56 -5.68 -16.49 4.72
CA GLY A 56 -5.84 -17.63 3.82
C GLY A 56 -6.21 -18.89 4.61
N GLU A 57 -6.61 -19.94 3.94
CA GLU A 57 -7.01 -21.21 4.57
C GLU A 57 -5.90 -21.85 5.43
N LYS A 58 -4.64 -21.59 5.08
CA LYS A 58 -3.45 -22.09 5.79
C LYS A 58 -2.71 -21.01 6.57
N GLY A 59 -3.41 -19.95 6.98
CA GLY A 59 -2.81 -18.78 7.64
C GLY A 59 -2.63 -17.57 6.72
N ALA A 60 -2.19 -16.45 7.28
CA ALA A 60 -1.97 -15.23 6.52
C ALA A 60 -0.83 -15.38 5.51
N ARG A 61 -1.01 -14.86 4.31
CA ARG A 61 -0.01 -14.88 3.24
C ARG A 61 0.24 -13.49 2.69
N TYR A 62 1.45 -13.26 2.21
CA TYR A 62 1.79 -12.04 1.48
C TYR A 62 1.06 -12.01 0.14
N SER A 63 0.54 -10.85 -0.20
CA SER A 63 -0.08 -10.55 -1.49
C SER A 63 0.34 -9.17 -1.95
N LEU A 64 0.36 -8.97 -3.25
CA LEU A 64 0.45 -7.61 -3.80
C LEU A 64 -0.86 -6.87 -3.51
N PRO A 65 -0.79 -5.55 -3.25
CA PRO A 65 -2.00 -4.75 -3.21
C PRO A 65 -2.73 -4.88 -4.55
N PRO A 66 -4.05 -4.83 -4.55
CA PRO A 66 -4.80 -4.80 -5.81
C PRO A 66 -4.26 -3.67 -6.68
N SER A 67 -4.13 -3.92 -7.97
CA SER A 67 -3.78 -2.85 -8.92
C SER A 67 -4.74 -1.68 -8.72
N ILE A 68 -4.23 -0.47 -8.89
CA ILE A 68 -5.05 0.76 -8.83
C ILE A 68 -6.07 0.67 -9.98
N ASP A 69 -7.14 -0.03 -9.73
CA ASP A 69 -8.33 0.00 -10.53
C ASP A 69 -9.30 0.93 -9.77
N GLU A 70 -9.78 1.94 -10.44
CA GLU A 70 -10.70 2.95 -9.90
C GLU A 70 -11.87 2.30 -9.13
N SER A 71 -12.31 1.13 -9.58
CA SER A 71 -13.37 0.37 -8.92
C SER A 71 -12.98 -0.17 -7.54
N ASN A 72 -11.71 -0.49 -7.31
CA ASN A 72 -11.25 -1.13 -6.07
C ASN A 72 -11.02 -0.12 -4.94
N ILE A 73 -10.39 1.02 -5.23
CA ILE A 73 -10.10 2.04 -4.21
C ILE A 73 -11.39 2.61 -3.62
N LYS A 74 -12.37 2.88 -4.47
CA LYS A 74 -13.66 3.44 -4.06
C LYS A 74 -14.37 2.59 -3.00
N HIS A 75 -14.24 1.28 -3.07
CA HIS A 75 -14.84 0.36 -2.09
C HIS A 75 -14.02 0.21 -0.81
N LEU A 76 -12.77 0.64 -0.82
CA LEU A 76 -11.88 0.52 0.34
C LEU A 76 -11.87 1.75 1.23
N VAL A 77 -12.34 2.89 0.76
CA VAL A 77 -12.39 4.15 1.53
C VAL A 77 -13.81 4.40 2.01
N PHE A 78 -13.99 4.47 3.33
CA PHE A 78 -15.31 4.63 3.95
C PHE A 78 -15.65 6.07 4.28
N SER A 79 -14.65 6.86 4.70
CA SER A 79 -14.85 8.28 4.98
C SER A 79 -13.54 9.06 4.97
N ILE A 80 -13.66 10.34 4.64
CA ILE A 80 -12.59 11.32 4.77
C ILE A 80 -13.13 12.45 5.64
N ARG A 81 -12.48 12.69 6.79
CA ARG A 81 -12.84 13.72 7.75
C ARG A 81 -11.63 14.54 8.14
N HIS A 82 -11.83 15.68 8.71
CA HIS A 82 -10.73 16.53 9.18
C HIS A 82 -11.16 17.45 10.34
N ASN A 83 -10.16 17.93 11.06
CA ASN A 83 -10.24 19.11 11.89
C ASN A 83 -9.31 20.21 11.33
N SER A 84 -8.92 21.18 12.12
CA SER A 84 -8.03 22.27 11.66
C SER A 84 -6.58 21.84 11.38
N SER A 85 -6.17 20.64 11.79
CA SER A 85 -4.75 20.22 11.75
C SER A 85 -4.54 18.84 11.11
N LEU A 86 -5.56 18.02 11.06
CA LEU A 86 -5.42 16.61 10.70
C LEU A 86 -6.55 16.14 9.79
N ILE A 87 -6.19 15.40 8.76
CA ILE A 87 -7.13 14.67 7.91
C ILE A 87 -7.12 13.21 8.34
N VAL A 88 -8.29 12.61 8.47
CA VAL A 88 -8.47 11.22 8.87
C VAL A 88 -9.27 10.48 7.82
N ILE A 89 -8.67 9.43 7.25
CA ILE A 89 -9.33 8.52 6.32
C ILE A 89 -9.61 7.19 7.02
N ARG A 90 -10.87 6.76 6.97
CA ARG A 90 -11.26 5.41 7.40
C ARG A 90 -11.33 4.50 6.20
N THR A 91 -10.73 3.32 6.32
CA THR A 91 -10.62 2.34 5.23
C THR A 91 -11.13 0.97 5.65
N ALA A 92 -11.24 0.09 4.67
CA ALA A 92 -11.40 -1.33 4.95
C ALA A 92 -10.18 -1.86 5.73
N PRO A 93 -10.38 -2.81 6.66
CA PRO A 93 -9.28 -3.41 7.40
C PRO A 93 -8.17 -3.93 6.48
N GLY A 94 -6.93 -3.67 6.83
CA GLY A 94 -5.74 -4.06 6.06
C GLY A 94 -5.39 -3.15 4.89
N SER A 95 -6.23 -2.16 4.54
CA SER A 95 -6.02 -1.31 3.35
C SER A 95 -5.33 0.02 3.64
N ALA A 96 -5.30 0.45 4.90
CA ALA A 96 -4.84 1.79 5.25
C ALA A 96 -3.39 2.06 4.83
N SER A 97 -2.48 1.16 5.09
CA SER A 97 -1.05 1.32 4.77
C SER A 97 -0.81 1.45 3.26
N TRP A 98 -1.51 0.68 2.46
CA TRP A 98 -1.41 0.76 1.00
C TRP A 98 -1.93 2.10 0.46
N ILE A 99 -3.12 2.51 0.90
CA ILE A 99 -3.73 3.79 0.49
C ILE A 99 -2.86 4.97 0.95
N ALA A 100 -2.33 4.92 2.17
CA ALA A 100 -1.40 5.93 2.67
C ALA A 100 -0.15 6.06 1.80
N GLY A 101 0.41 4.95 1.34
CA GLY A 101 1.55 4.95 0.42
C GLY A 101 1.24 5.61 -0.92
N LEU A 102 0.04 5.42 -1.47
CA LEU A 102 -0.40 6.12 -2.68
C LEU A 102 -0.52 7.63 -2.46
N ILE A 103 -1.05 8.04 -1.30
CA ILE A 103 -1.19 9.45 -0.90
C ILE A 103 0.19 10.10 -0.72
N ASP A 104 1.11 9.44 -0.02
CA ASP A 104 2.48 9.93 0.18
C ASP A 104 3.20 10.16 -1.16
N ASN A 105 3.03 9.26 -2.11
CA ASN A 105 3.64 9.40 -3.43
C ASN A 105 3.00 10.53 -4.26
N LYS A 106 1.69 10.66 -4.21
CA LYS A 106 0.96 11.63 -5.04
C LYS A 106 1.03 13.05 -4.49
N PHE A 107 0.98 13.20 -3.17
CA PHE A 107 0.83 14.49 -2.49
C PHE A 107 2.04 14.90 -1.65
N SER A 108 3.21 14.35 -1.93
CA SER A 108 4.45 14.58 -1.17
C SER A 108 4.80 16.05 -0.94
N GLU A 109 4.43 16.94 -1.84
CA GLU A 109 4.68 18.38 -1.72
C GLU A 109 3.61 19.14 -0.94
N ASN A 110 2.45 18.53 -0.72
CA ASN A 110 1.28 19.17 -0.11
C ASN A 110 1.04 18.72 1.33
N ILE A 111 1.67 17.63 1.75
CA ILE A 111 1.53 17.04 3.08
C ILE A 111 2.89 16.88 3.74
N LEU A 112 2.90 16.92 5.08
CA LEU A 112 4.10 16.59 5.85
C LEU A 112 4.35 15.09 5.91
N GLY A 113 3.29 14.31 5.83
CA GLY A 113 3.35 12.85 5.82
C GLY A 113 2.04 12.20 6.23
N THR A 114 2.05 10.86 6.21
CA THR A 114 0.93 10.03 6.65
C THR A 114 1.36 9.06 7.73
N LEU A 115 0.41 8.67 8.56
CA LEU A 115 0.55 7.57 9.51
C LEU A 115 -0.65 6.64 9.33
N ALA A 116 -0.41 5.39 8.98
CA ALA A 116 -1.45 4.41 8.75
C ALA A 116 -1.43 3.31 9.81
N GLY A 117 -2.60 3.03 10.36
CA GLY A 117 -2.89 1.82 11.10
C GLY A 117 -3.41 0.71 10.19
N ASP A 118 -4.29 -0.12 10.70
CA ASP A 118 -4.95 -1.19 9.95
C ASP A 118 -6.07 -0.66 9.03
N ASP A 119 -6.93 0.21 9.57
CA ASP A 119 -8.13 0.74 8.92
C ASP A 119 -8.26 2.27 8.98
N THR A 120 -7.23 2.96 9.41
CA THR A 120 -7.24 4.41 9.65
C THR A 120 -5.94 5.04 9.20
N ILE A 121 -6.03 6.16 8.48
CA ILE A 121 -4.89 6.95 8.03
C ILE A 121 -5.01 8.35 8.63
N PHE A 122 -3.92 8.83 9.22
CA PHE A 122 -3.75 10.22 9.60
C PHE A 122 -2.86 10.92 8.58
N ILE A 123 -3.29 12.07 8.11
CA ILE A 123 -2.55 12.88 7.14
C ILE A 123 -2.37 14.27 7.72
N THR A 124 -1.12 14.72 7.76
CA THR A 124 -0.79 16.08 8.22
C THR A 124 -0.53 16.98 7.01
N PRO A 125 -1.39 17.96 6.73
CA PRO A 125 -1.15 18.94 5.68
C PRO A 125 0.09 19.79 5.96
N ILE A 126 0.69 20.34 4.91
CA ILE A 126 1.82 21.27 5.06
C ILE A 126 1.42 22.58 5.75
N ALA A 127 0.16 22.97 5.62
CA ALA A 127 -0.41 24.15 6.28
C ALA A 127 -1.92 23.93 6.52
N GLU A 128 -2.42 24.49 7.61
CA GLU A 128 -3.86 24.43 7.94
C GLU A 128 -4.75 25.00 6.83
N SER A 129 -4.30 26.10 6.21
CA SER A 129 -5.02 26.75 5.10
C SER A 129 -5.18 25.86 3.85
N MET A 130 -4.38 24.80 3.74
CA MET A 130 -4.38 23.88 2.60
C MET A 130 -5.34 22.70 2.77
N ILE A 131 -5.91 22.49 3.95
CA ILE A 131 -6.72 21.30 4.27
C ILE A 131 -7.87 21.10 3.27
N SER A 132 -8.66 22.13 3.02
CA SER A 132 -9.82 22.04 2.13
C SER A 132 -9.44 21.68 0.69
N LEU A 133 -8.32 22.22 0.21
CA LEU A 133 -7.80 21.90 -1.13
C LEU A 133 -7.28 20.46 -1.18
N ILE A 134 -6.48 20.07 -0.19
CA ILE A 134 -5.89 18.72 -0.12
C ILE A 134 -6.98 17.66 -0.03
N ILE A 135 -8.02 17.87 0.77
CA ILE A 135 -9.15 16.93 0.87
C ILE A 135 -9.82 16.74 -0.48
N LYS A 136 -10.11 17.83 -1.17
CA LYS A 136 -10.72 17.79 -2.51
C LYS A 136 -9.85 17.03 -3.52
N ASP A 137 -8.55 17.26 -3.49
CA ASP A 137 -7.62 16.59 -4.36
C ASP A 137 -7.49 15.08 -4.02
N ILE A 138 -7.49 14.73 -2.73
CA ILE A 138 -7.49 13.33 -2.27
C ILE A 138 -8.82 12.65 -2.65
N GLU A 139 -9.95 13.29 -2.45
CA GLU A 139 -11.26 12.75 -2.85
C GLU A 139 -11.30 12.45 -4.34
N ASN A 140 -10.86 13.38 -5.16
CA ASN A 140 -10.75 13.17 -6.61
C ASN A 140 -9.81 12.03 -6.97
N PHE A 141 -8.65 11.95 -6.30
CA PHE A 141 -7.66 10.90 -6.52
C PHE A 141 -8.16 9.52 -6.12
N LEU A 142 -8.86 9.42 -5.02
CA LEU A 142 -9.44 8.18 -4.51
C LEU A 142 -10.84 7.91 -5.07
N LEU A 143 -11.38 8.79 -5.92
CA LEU A 143 -12.74 8.70 -6.48
C LEU A 143 -13.83 8.60 -5.41
N VAL A 144 -13.60 9.21 -4.26
CA VAL A 144 -14.56 9.31 -3.18
C VAL A 144 -15.26 10.65 -3.31
N PHE A 145 -16.58 10.62 -3.53
CA PHE A 145 -17.39 11.83 -3.48
C PHE A 145 -17.92 11.99 -2.06
N SER A 146 -17.61 13.12 -1.41
CA SER A 146 -18.28 13.49 -0.18
C SER A 146 -19.72 13.86 -0.52
N ASP A 147 -20.63 13.16 0.12
CA ASP A 147 -22.05 13.56 0.15
C ASP A 147 -22.23 14.82 0.99
#